data_86e3d66d159753cfe21a752720c54d5d
#
_entry.id   86e3d66d159753cfe21a752720c54d5d
#
_cell.length_a   1.000
_cell.length_b   1.000
_cell.length_c   1.000
_cell.angle_alpha   90.00
_cell.angle_beta   90.00
_cell.angle_gamma   90.00
#
_symmetry.space_group_name_H-M   'P 1'
#
loop_
_entity.id
_entity.type
_entity.pdbx_description
1 polymer ?
#
loop_
_entity_poly.entity_id
_entity_poly.type
_entity_poly.pdbx_seq_one_letter_code
_entity_poly.pdbx_strand_id
1 'polypeptide(L)'
;IRDRLRDSRPLVRINVSVMVERNGRKETGVYGVGGRQSYDEFLKNDDWKKICDEAYRIATTNLESKASPAGEMKVVLGPGWPAILIHEAVGHGLEGDFNRKKTSAFHDLVGKKVASDGVTIIDDGTIDKRRGSLNIDDEGTPTEKTVLIENGILKNFMQDRLNARLMNTKSTGNGRRESY
;
A
#
# COMPACT_ATOMS: atom_id res chain seq x y z
N ILE A 1 -20.32 28.86 -2.62
CA ILE A 1 -20.28 28.11 -3.90
C ILE A 1 -19.33 26.94 -3.63
N ARG A 2 -19.81 25.69 -3.73
CA ARG A 2 -18.95 24.53 -3.64
C ARG A 2 -18.35 24.30 -5.02
N ASP A 3 -17.02 24.29 -5.13
CA ASP A 3 -16.33 23.98 -6.36
C ASP A 3 -16.67 22.55 -6.78
N ARG A 4 -16.99 22.36 -8.07
CA ARG A 4 -17.19 21.05 -8.66
C ARG A 4 -15.83 20.53 -9.11
N LEU A 5 -15.38 19.45 -8.46
CA LEU A 5 -14.18 18.72 -8.85
C LEU A 5 -14.57 17.48 -9.63
N ARG A 6 -13.79 17.15 -10.65
CA ARG A 6 -13.91 15.91 -11.42
C ARG A 6 -12.58 15.16 -11.38
N ASP A 7 -12.65 13.88 -11.15
CA ASP A 7 -11.49 12.99 -11.20
C ASP A 7 -11.87 11.73 -11.94
N SER A 8 -10.95 11.20 -12.76
CA SER A 8 -11.10 9.94 -13.45
C SER A 8 -10.16 8.92 -12.81
N ARG A 9 -10.72 7.81 -12.33
CA ARG A 9 -10.00 6.81 -11.56
C ARG A 9 -10.06 5.44 -12.21
N PRO A 10 -9.48 5.27 -13.42
CA PRO A 10 -9.43 3.95 -14.03
C PRO A 10 -8.61 3.03 -13.14
N LEU A 11 -9.13 1.84 -12.85
CA LEU A 11 -8.42 0.81 -12.12
C LEU A 11 -8.43 -0.46 -12.95
N VAL A 12 -7.24 -0.98 -13.22
CA VAL A 12 -7.05 -2.20 -14.00
C VAL A 12 -6.19 -3.17 -13.22
N ARG A 13 -6.53 -4.45 -13.31
CA ARG A 13 -5.72 -5.53 -12.79
C ARG A 13 -5.69 -6.70 -13.76
N ILE A 14 -4.51 -7.28 -13.93
CA ILE A 14 -4.28 -8.54 -14.64
C ILE A 14 -3.73 -9.53 -13.64
N ASN A 15 -4.33 -10.72 -13.55
CA ASN A 15 -3.82 -11.81 -12.76
C ASN A 15 -3.59 -13.01 -13.68
N VAL A 16 -2.46 -13.66 -13.51
CA VAL A 16 -2.11 -14.91 -14.19
C VAL A 16 -1.86 -15.98 -13.14
N SER A 17 -2.45 -17.14 -13.36
CA SER A 17 -2.23 -18.34 -12.56
C SER A 17 -1.71 -19.44 -13.46
N VAL A 18 -0.60 -20.05 -13.07
CA VAL A 18 0.05 -21.15 -13.78
C VAL A 18 0.14 -22.32 -12.84
N MET A 19 -0.32 -23.50 -13.31
CA MET A 19 -0.13 -24.76 -12.60
C MET A 19 0.93 -25.59 -13.33
N VAL A 20 1.86 -26.14 -12.58
CA VAL A 20 2.91 -27.05 -13.08
C VAL A 20 2.86 -28.37 -12.33
N GLU A 21 3.25 -29.44 -13.02
CA GLU A 21 3.32 -30.78 -12.43
C GLU A 21 4.67 -31.41 -12.73
N ARG A 22 5.28 -32.03 -11.73
CA ARG A 22 6.50 -32.86 -11.88
C ARG A 22 6.45 -34.03 -10.89
N ASN A 23 6.56 -35.23 -11.39
CA ASN A 23 6.60 -36.46 -10.56
C ASN A 23 5.39 -36.59 -9.60
N GLY A 24 4.20 -36.20 -10.07
CA GLY A 24 2.96 -36.25 -9.28
C GLY A 24 2.79 -35.08 -8.29
N ARG A 25 3.77 -34.23 -8.09
CA ARG A 25 3.63 -33.00 -7.32
C ARG A 25 3.12 -31.87 -8.21
N LYS A 26 2.02 -31.24 -7.78
CA LYS A 26 1.41 -30.10 -8.47
C LYS A 26 1.61 -28.85 -7.63
N GLU A 27 2.01 -27.78 -8.28
CA GLU A 27 2.18 -26.48 -7.64
C GLU A 27 1.63 -25.36 -8.53
N THR A 28 1.16 -24.29 -7.88
CA THR A 28 0.62 -23.15 -8.57
C THR A 28 1.44 -21.90 -8.27
N GLY A 29 1.71 -21.14 -9.32
CA GLY A 29 2.25 -19.79 -9.22
C GLY A 29 1.20 -18.78 -9.66
N VAL A 30 1.04 -17.73 -8.89
CA VAL A 30 0.13 -16.62 -9.20
C VAL A 30 0.92 -15.33 -9.19
N TYR A 31 0.75 -14.56 -10.24
CA TYR A 31 1.33 -13.23 -10.30
C TYR A 31 0.31 -12.24 -10.87
N GLY A 32 0.22 -11.07 -10.25
CA GLY A 32 -0.73 -10.05 -10.65
C GLY A 32 -0.13 -8.66 -10.61
N VAL A 33 -0.46 -7.88 -11.61
CA VAL A 33 -0.14 -6.46 -11.67
C VAL A 33 -1.40 -5.64 -11.89
N GLY A 34 -1.37 -4.41 -11.44
CA GLY A 34 -2.49 -3.51 -11.62
C GLY A 34 -2.08 -2.07 -11.33
N GLY A 35 -2.95 -1.15 -11.71
CA GLY A 35 -2.68 0.25 -11.48
C GLY A 35 -3.82 1.15 -11.92
N ARG A 36 -3.62 2.44 -11.70
CA ARG A 36 -4.53 3.51 -12.09
C ARG A 36 -4.18 4.01 -13.48
N GLN A 37 -4.52 3.19 -14.48
CA GLN A 37 -4.27 3.49 -15.89
C GLN A 37 -5.25 2.71 -16.77
N SER A 38 -5.23 2.94 -18.11
CA SER A 38 -6.04 2.18 -19.03
C SER A 38 -5.50 0.76 -19.20
N TYR A 39 -6.38 -0.16 -19.64
CA TYR A 39 -6.00 -1.54 -19.91
C TYR A 39 -4.94 -1.64 -21.02
N ASP A 40 -5.04 -0.79 -22.05
CA ASP A 40 -4.11 -0.77 -23.17
C ASP A 40 -2.66 -0.49 -22.74
N GLU A 41 -2.47 0.25 -21.66
CA GLU A 41 -1.14 0.52 -21.13
C GLU A 41 -0.44 -0.76 -20.65
N PHE A 42 -1.18 -1.73 -20.13
CA PHE A 42 -0.62 -3.03 -19.71
C PHE A 42 -0.31 -3.96 -20.89
N LEU A 43 -0.97 -3.77 -22.02
CA LEU A 43 -0.79 -4.62 -23.20
C LEU A 43 0.32 -4.11 -24.13
N LYS A 44 0.79 -2.87 -23.93
CA LYS A 44 1.90 -2.32 -24.68
C LYS A 44 3.20 -3.07 -24.39
N ASN A 45 4.06 -3.16 -25.41
CA ASN A 45 5.41 -3.70 -25.30
C ASN A 45 5.52 -5.14 -24.76
N ASP A 46 4.47 -5.94 -24.93
CA ASP A 46 4.46 -7.34 -24.45
C ASP A 46 4.69 -7.50 -22.93
N ASP A 47 4.42 -6.48 -22.13
CA ASP A 47 4.61 -6.55 -20.69
C ASP A 47 3.77 -7.66 -20.02
N TRP A 48 2.65 -8.05 -20.63
CA TRP A 48 1.86 -9.20 -20.21
C TRP A 48 2.65 -10.52 -20.24
N LYS A 49 3.63 -10.68 -21.14
CA LYS A 49 4.49 -11.87 -21.19
C LYS A 49 5.32 -11.99 -19.91
N LYS A 50 5.87 -10.89 -19.44
CA LYS A 50 6.61 -10.85 -18.16
C LYS A 50 5.75 -11.29 -16.97
N ILE A 51 4.44 -10.98 -16.99
CA ILE A 51 3.49 -11.41 -15.96
C ILE A 51 3.32 -12.94 -16.01
N CYS A 52 3.20 -13.51 -17.21
CA CYS A 52 3.13 -14.96 -17.41
C CYS A 52 4.42 -15.66 -16.98
N ASP A 53 5.56 -15.13 -17.38
CA ASP A 53 6.89 -15.68 -17.03
C ASP A 53 7.09 -15.68 -15.52
N GLU A 54 6.68 -14.61 -14.83
CA GLU A 54 6.81 -14.54 -13.37
C GLU A 54 5.86 -15.52 -12.66
N ALA A 55 4.63 -15.67 -13.12
CA ALA A 55 3.72 -16.69 -12.59
C ALA A 55 4.28 -18.11 -12.78
N TYR A 56 4.88 -18.38 -13.96
CA TYR A 56 5.53 -19.66 -14.24
C TYR A 56 6.76 -19.86 -13.36
N ARG A 57 7.62 -18.84 -13.21
CA ARG A 57 8.78 -18.88 -12.31
C ARG A 57 8.39 -19.21 -10.88
N ILE A 58 7.32 -18.59 -10.36
CA ILE A 58 6.80 -18.87 -9.02
C ILE A 58 6.35 -20.33 -8.93
N ALA A 59 5.57 -20.83 -9.89
CA ALA A 59 5.07 -22.21 -9.90
C ALA A 59 6.23 -23.22 -9.89
N THR A 60 7.25 -23.01 -10.74
CA THR A 60 8.43 -23.89 -10.82
C THR A 60 9.29 -23.82 -9.58
N THR A 61 9.45 -22.65 -8.97
CA THR A 61 10.16 -22.50 -7.68
C THR A 61 9.43 -23.26 -6.58
N ASN A 62 8.10 -23.21 -6.56
CA ASN A 62 7.30 -23.92 -5.57
C ASN A 62 7.45 -25.43 -5.65
N LEU A 63 7.70 -26.02 -6.84
CA LEU A 63 7.99 -27.45 -6.99
C LEU A 63 9.22 -27.91 -6.20
N GLU A 64 10.18 -27.01 -6.00
CA GLU A 64 11.43 -27.27 -5.29
C GLU A 64 11.39 -26.75 -3.84
N SER A 65 10.27 -26.15 -3.44
CA SER A 65 10.13 -25.56 -2.10
C SER A 65 10.15 -26.64 -1.00
N LYS A 66 10.70 -26.24 0.14
CA LYS A 66 10.69 -27.00 1.40
C LYS A 66 9.93 -26.18 2.46
N ALA A 67 9.50 -26.86 3.51
CA ALA A 67 8.89 -26.17 4.64
C ALA A 67 9.85 -25.12 5.22
N SER A 68 9.31 -23.92 5.49
CA SER A 68 10.09 -22.88 6.15
C SER A 68 10.39 -23.27 7.60
N PRO A 69 11.55 -22.89 8.15
CA PRO A 69 11.82 -23.09 9.56
C PRO A 69 10.84 -22.26 10.40
N ALA A 70 10.42 -22.84 11.52
CA ALA A 70 9.62 -22.14 12.53
C ALA A 70 10.50 -21.73 13.71
N GLY A 71 10.27 -20.54 14.24
CA GLY A 71 11.00 -20.03 15.40
C GLY A 71 11.36 -18.55 15.27
N GLU A 72 12.02 -18.03 16.29
CA GLU A 72 12.56 -16.67 16.30
C GLU A 72 13.77 -16.57 15.37
N MET A 73 13.76 -15.62 14.46
CA MET A 73 14.85 -15.42 13.52
C MET A 73 14.92 -13.97 13.01
N LYS A 74 16.08 -13.59 12.51
CA LYS A 74 16.24 -12.31 11.80
C LYS A 74 15.59 -12.39 10.43
N VAL A 75 14.75 -11.41 10.12
CA VAL A 75 14.00 -11.34 8.87
C VAL A 75 14.36 -10.07 8.12
N VAL A 76 14.63 -10.20 6.81
CA VAL A 76 14.77 -9.07 5.89
C VAL A 76 13.53 -9.03 5.02
N LEU A 77 12.77 -7.93 5.11
CA LEU A 77 11.60 -7.71 4.26
C LEU A 77 12.03 -6.99 2.99
N GLY A 78 11.78 -7.61 1.83
CA GLY A 78 11.94 -6.96 0.53
C GLY A 78 10.81 -5.98 0.21
N PRO A 79 10.93 -5.20 -0.88
CA PRO A 79 9.86 -4.32 -1.35
C PRO A 79 8.66 -5.13 -1.89
N GLY A 80 7.49 -4.49 -1.98
CA GLY A 80 6.26 -5.08 -2.54
C GLY A 80 5.36 -5.69 -1.46
N TRP A 81 4.87 -6.91 -1.66
CA TRP A 81 3.93 -7.59 -0.76
C TRP A 81 4.34 -7.62 0.72
N PRO A 82 5.61 -7.82 1.10
CA PRO A 82 6.03 -7.74 2.50
C PRO A 82 5.74 -6.38 3.15
N ALA A 83 5.59 -5.31 2.36
CA ALA A 83 5.22 -3.99 2.87
C ALA A 83 3.80 -3.93 3.47
N ILE A 84 2.93 -4.92 3.19
CA ILE A 84 1.64 -5.05 3.88
C ILE A 84 1.83 -5.16 5.39
N LEU A 85 2.89 -5.79 5.86
CA LEU A 85 3.20 -5.80 7.29
C LEU A 85 3.33 -4.38 7.86
N ILE A 86 3.93 -3.46 7.12
CA ILE A 86 4.05 -2.04 7.54
C ILE A 86 2.66 -1.35 7.48
N HIS A 87 1.85 -1.67 6.48
CA HIS A 87 0.47 -1.19 6.39
C HIS A 87 -0.34 -1.58 7.63
N GLU A 88 -0.31 -2.86 8.02
CA GLU A 88 -1.05 -3.38 9.17
C GLU A 88 -0.47 -2.90 10.51
N ALA A 89 0.85 -2.97 10.67
CA ALA A 89 1.50 -2.64 11.93
C ALA A 89 1.52 -1.14 12.25
N VAL A 90 1.57 -0.30 11.23
CA VAL A 90 1.80 1.15 11.36
C VAL A 90 0.72 1.95 10.64
N GLY A 91 0.39 1.60 9.40
CA GLY A 91 -0.50 2.39 8.55
C GLY A 91 -1.85 2.66 9.21
N HIS A 92 -2.60 1.64 9.56
CA HIS A 92 -3.88 1.79 10.26
C HIS A 92 -3.73 2.50 11.62
N GLY A 93 -2.64 2.26 12.32
CA GLY A 93 -2.35 2.94 13.58
C GLY A 93 -2.15 4.45 13.44
N LEU A 94 -1.81 4.94 12.25
CA LEU A 94 -1.54 6.35 11.97
C LEU A 94 -2.70 7.07 11.26
N GLU A 95 -3.87 6.46 11.17
CA GLU A 95 -5.09 7.14 10.72
C GLU A 95 -5.56 8.17 11.75
N GLY A 96 -5.95 9.33 11.28
CA GLY A 96 -6.28 10.49 12.13
C GLY A 96 -7.45 10.25 13.08
N ASP A 97 -8.46 9.50 12.64
CA ASP A 97 -9.65 9.24 13.46
C ASP A 97 -9.36 8.35 14.67
N PHE A 98 -8.56 7.29 14.50
CA PHE A 98 -8.14 6.43 15.61
C PHE A 98 -7.29 7.20 16.64
N ASN A 99 -6.42 8.09 16.14
CA ASN A 99 -5.58 8.91 17.02
C ASN A 99 -6.39 9.99 17.74
N ARG A 100 -7.34 10.64 17.08
CA ARG A 100 -8.28 11.58 17.72
C ARG A 100 -9.13 10.91 18.78
N LYS A 101 -9.62 9.71 18.50
CA LYS A 101 -10.42 8.91 19.47
C LYS A 101 -9.59 8.27 20.56
N LYS A 102 -8.26 8.36 20.50
CA LYS A 102 -7.29 7.75 21.41
C LYS A 102 -7.38 6.21 21.47
N THR A 103 -7.78 5.59 20.36
CA THR A 103 -7.85 4.13 20.24
C THR A 103 -6.60 3.52 19.59
N SER A 104 -5.75 4.35 18.98
CA SER A 104 -4.46 3.93 18.45
C SER A 104 -3.38 3.95 19.53
N ALA A 105 -2.42 3.01 19.43
CA ALA A 105 -1.20 3.03 20.25
C ALA A 105 -0.31 4.27 19.97
N PHE A 106 -0.52 4.96 18.86
CA PHE A 106 0.25 6.14 18.48
C PHE A 106 -0.33 7.47 18.96
N HIS A 107 -1.49 7.45 19.62
CA HIS A 107 -2.10 8.69 20.11
C HIS A 107 -1.13 9.42 21.06
N ASP A 108 -1.10 10.74 20.98
CA ASP A 108 -0.25 11.62 21.79
C ASP A 108 1.28 11.34 21.66
N LEU A 109 1.72 10.64 20.59
CA LEU A 109 3.14 10.33 20.34
C LEU A 109 3.81 11.19 19.28
N VAL A 110 3.13 12.20 18.70
CA VAL A 110 3.76 13.14 17.76
C VAL A 110 4.98 13.79 18.41
N GLY A 111 6.11 13.79 17.70
CA GLY A 111 7.40 14.26 18.19
C GLY A 111 8.19 13.24 19.03
N LYS A 112 7.63 12.08 19.34
CA LYS A 112 8.32 11.03 20.12
C LYS A 112 8.89 9.96 19.20
N LYS A 113 9.89 9.24 19.69
CA LYS A 113 10.48 8.08 19.03
C LYS A 113 9.54 6.89 19.11
N VAL A 114 9.11 6.39 17.95
CA VAL A 114 8.19 5.25 17.80
C VAL A 114 8.78 4.09 16.99
N ALA A 115 9.92 4.30 16.37
CA ALA A 115 10.65 3.30 15.60
C ALA A 115 12.17 3.47 15.79
N SER A 116 12.96 2.53 15.27
CA SER A 116 14.40 2.60 15.28
C SER A 116 14.93 3.78 14.44
N ASP A 117 16.13 4.24 14.74
CA ASP A 117 16.81 5.24 13.93
C ASP A 117 16.95 4.76 12.48
N GLY A 118 16.86 5.67 11.52
CA GLY A 118 16.89 5.37 10.10
C GLY A 118 15.54 4.92 9.51
N VAL A 119 14.53 4.59 10.32
CA VAL A 119 13.20 4.22 9.83
C VAL A 119 12.42 5.47 9.44
N THR A 120 12.08 5.57 8.16
CA THR A 120 11.23 6.63 7.62
C THR A 120 10.05 6.00 6.90
N ILE A 121 8.83 6.42 7.26
CA ILE A 121 7.57 5.94 6.69
C ILE A 121 6.81 7.13 6.10
N ILE A 122 6.38 6.95 4.86
CA ILE A 122 5.73 7.98 4.08
C ILE A 122 4.45 7.39 3.48
N ASP A 123 3.33 8.12 3.62
CA ASP A 123 2.14 7.93 2.80
C ASP A 123 2.25 8.86 1.58
N ASP A 124 2.19 8.29 0.37
CA ASP A 124 2.35 9.08 -0.85
C ASP A 124 1.25 8.74 -1.86
N GLY A 125 0.23 9.58 -1.91
CA GLY A 125 -0.87 9.48 -2.85
C GLY A 125 -0.56 10.05 -4.24
N THR A 126 0.65 10.55 -4.50
CA THR A 126 1.01 11.26 -5.73
C THR A 126 1.79 10.42 -6.74
N ILE A 127 2.18 9.20 -6.38
CA ILE A 127 2.97 8.32 -7.26
C ILE A 127 2.13 7.92 -8.48
N ASP A 128 2.62 8.27 -9.67
CA ASP A 128 1.90 8.02 -10.91
C ASP A 128 1.56 6.54 -11.12
N LYS A 129 0.37 6.29 -11.68
CA LYS A 129 -0.14 4.95 -12.04
C LYS A 129 -0.26 3.95 -10.87
N ARG A 130 0.06 4.30 -9.64
CA ARG A 130 -0.16 3.42 -8.49
C ARG A 130 -1.66 3.32 -8.17
N ARG A 131 -2.11 2.13 -7.79
CA ARG A 131 -3.51 1.86 -7.47
C ARG A 131 -4.05 2.78 -6.37
N GLY A 132 -3.26 3.04 -5.35
CA GLY A 132 -3.63 3.87 -4.20
C GLY A 132 -3.54 5.36 -4.44
N SER A 133 -2.89 5.80 -5.53
CA SER A 133 -2.70 7.22 -5.82
C SER A 133 -3.98 7.85 -6.38
N LEU A 134 -4.23 9.10 -6.01
CA LEU A 134 -5.38 9.89 -6.41
C LEU A 134 -4.93 11.32 -6.71
N ASN A 135 -5.66 12.06 -7.56
CA ASN A 135 -5.46 13.49 -7.72
C ASN A 135 -6.09 14.24 -6.55
N ILE A 136 -7.27 13.80 -6.16
CA ILE A 136 -8.04 14.33 -5.02
C ILE A 136 -8.64 13.14 -4.25
N ASP A 137 -8.83 13.29 -2.96
CA ASP A 137 -9.59 12.35 -2.14
C ASP A 137 -11.11 12.46 -2.36
N ASP A 138 -11.92 11.68 -1.64
CA ASP A 138 -13.37 11.68 -1.78
C ASP A 138 -14.05 12.91 -1.12
N GLU A 139 -13.29 13.74 -0.43
CA GLU A 139 -13.71 15.03 0.10
C GLU A 139 -13.26 16.19 -0.79
N GLY A 140 -12.55 15.91 -1.91
CA GLY A 140 -12.03 16.90 -2.85
C GLY A 140 -10.79 17.63 -2.33
N THR A 141 -10.03 17.02 -1.44
CA THR A 141 -8.71 17.50 -1.02
C THR A 141 -7.64 16.90 -1.94
N PRO A 142 -6.73 17.71 -2.52
CA PRO A 142 -5.58 17.15 -3.24
C PRO A 142 -4.81 16.19 -2.36
N THR A 143 -4.41 15.03 -2.94
CA THR A 143 -3.53 14.11 -2.24
C THR A 143 -2.11 14.66 -2.23
N GLU A 144 -1.34 14.27 -1.23
CA GLU A 144 0.02 14.74 -1.05
C GLU A 144 0.95 13.60 -0.58
N LYS A 145 2.20 13.94 -0.46
CA LYS A 145 3.22 13.10 0.17
C LYS A 145 3.33 13.49 1.63
N THR A 146 2.84 12.65 2.52
CA THR A 146 2.82 12.88 3.97
C THR A 146 3.91 12.04 4.64
N VAL A 147 4.86 12.69 5.27
CA VAL A 147 5.86 12.02 6.12
C VAL A 147 5.19 11.67 7.45
N LEU A 148 5.00 10.40 7.71
CA LEU A 148 4.36 9.89 8.94
C LEU A 148 5.41 9.69 10.04
N ILE A 149 6.49 8.99 9.74
CA ILE A 149 7.62 8.78 10.63
C ILE A 149 8.88 9.19 9.89
N GLU A 150 9.74 9.95 10.53
CA GLU A 150 11.03 10.37 10.00
C GLU A 150 12.15 10.03 10.98
N ASN A 151 13.10 9.23 10.54
CA ASN A 151 14.22 8.77 11.38
C ASN A 151 13.77 8.26 12.75
N GLY A 152 12.70 7.45 12.77
CA GLY A 152 12.12 6.88 13.99
C GLY A 152 11.18 7.79 14.78
N ILE A 153 11.05 9.06 14.42
CA ILE A 153 10.22 10.06 15.11
C ILE A 153 8.88 10.21 14.41
N LEU A 154 7.78 10.07 15.15
CA LEU A 154 6.45 10.31 14.63
C LEU A 154 6.25 11.79 14.31
N LYS A 155 5.85 12.09 13.06
CA LYS A 155 5.67 13.46 12.58
C LYS A 155 4.19 13.82 12.38
N ASN A 156 3.46 12.95 11.72
CA ASN A 156 2.08 13.24 11.30
C ASN A 156 1.20 12.01 11.35
N PHE A 157 -0.10 12.25 11.25
CA PHE A 157 -1.13 11.26 10.96
C PHE A 157 -1.73 11.49 9.57
N MET A 158 -2.34 10.49 8.99
CA MET A 158 -3.17 10.63 7.79
C MET A 158 -4.51 11.24 8.18
N GLN A 159 -4.88 12.36 7.57
CA GLN A 159 -6.01 13.18 7.99
C GLN A 159 -7.04 13.39 6.88
N ASP A 160 -8.30 13.08 7.18
CA ASP A 160 -9.45 13.62 6.46
C ASP A 160 -9.78 15.04 6.96
N ARG A 161 -10.76 15.69 6.33
CA ARG A 161 -11.16 17.05 6.73
C ARG A 161 -11.81 17.15 8.11
N LEU A 162 -12.59 16.13 8.49
CA LEU A 162 -13.29 16.13 9.78
C LEU A 162 -12.27 15.99 10.91
N ASN A 163 -11.42 14.97 10.83
CA ASN A 163 -10.44 14.70 11.88
C ASN A 163 -9.37 15.79 11.93
N ALA A 164 -8.92 16.31 10.79
CA ALA A 164 -8.01 17.45 10.71
C ALA A 164 -8.57 18.66 11.46
N ARG A 165 -9.84 19.02 11.20
CA ARG A 165 -10.51 20.12 11.90
C ARG A 165 -10.60 19.90 13.42
N LEU A 166 -10.97 18.70 13.83
CA LEU A 166 -11.13 18.37 15.26
C LEU A 166 -9.81 18.28 16.00
N MET A 167 -8.72 18.00 15.30
CA MET A 167 -7.35 17.96 15.83
C MET A 167 -6.58 19.25 15.59
N ASN A 168 -7.23 20.29 15.06
CA ASN A 168 -6.63 21.58 14.75
C ASN A 168 -5.39 21.47 13.85
N THR A 169 -5.48 20.63 12.81
CA THR A 169 -4.43 20.40 11.81
C THR A 169 -4.99 20.52 10.39
N LYS A 170 -4.18 20.22 9.38
CA LYS A 170 -4.59 20.23 7.97
C LYS A 170 -4.93 18.82 7.50
N SER A 171 -5.92 18.69 6.59
CA SER A 171 -6.17 17.46 5.86
C SER A 171 -4.97 17.13 4.96
N THR A 172 -4.62 15.84 4.88
CA THR A 172 -3.52 15.32 4.06
C THR A 172 -4.01 14.64 2.78
N GLY A 173 -5.31 14.84 2.41
CA GLY A 173 -5.88 14.22 1.22
C GLY A 173 -6.12 12.72 1.38
N ASN A 174 -6.36 12.27 2.61
CA ASN A 174 -6.62 10.87 2.95
C ASN A 174 -8.10 10.59 3.28
N GLY A 175 -9.01 11.53 2.99
CA GLY A 175 -10.45 11.36 3.18
C GLY A 175 -11.05 10.42 2.15
N ARG A 176 -10.74 9.13 2.24
CA ARG A 176 -11.09 8.12 1.25
C ARG A 176 -12.13 7.14 1.78
N ARG A 177 -13.15 6.86 0.98
CA ARG A 177 -14.13 5.81 1.26
C ARG A 177 -13.51 4.43 1.05
N GLU A 178 -14.00 3.45 1.80
CA GLU A 178 -13.63 2.06 1.63
C GLU A 178 -14.04 1.53 0.23
N SER A 179 -15.22 1.94 -0.23
CA SER A 179 -15.80 1.51 -1.50
C SER A 179 -16.54 2.67 -2.18
N TYR A 180 -17.14 2.42 -3.37
CA TYR A 180 -17.91 3.43 -4.12
C TYR A 180 -19.27 3.70 -3.49
#